data_e08da438e2de568bcc7fc1a1318195f8
#
_entry.id   e08da438e2de568bcc7fc1a1318195f8
#
_cell.length_a   1.000
_cell.length_b   1.000
_cell.length_c   1.000
_cell.angle_alpha   90.00
_cell.angle_beta   90.00
_cell.angle_gamma   90.00
#
_symmetry.space_group_name_H-M   'P 1'
#
loop_
_entity.id
_entity.type
_entity.pdbx_description
1 polymer ?
#
loop_
_entity_poly.entity_id
_entity_poly.type
_entity_poly.pdbx_seq_one_letter_code
_entity_poly.pdbx_strand_id
1 'polypeptide(L)'
;MKVLHEPQLDTILMIEKAIMDAEDYPTRMQLWRSLPRKVQYQTFKRALDYLEASGKITYHEGEILYTGADNEKLRELIATAVKLE
;
A
#
# COMPACT_ATOMS: atom_id res chain seq x y z
N MET A 1 2.54 -30.77 6.50
CA MET A 1 3.08 -29.45 6.74
C MET A 1 2.17 -28.38 6.20
N LYS A 2 2.07 -27.33 6.92
CA LYS A 2 1.24 -26.24 6.48
C LYS A 2 1.95 -25.37 5.47
N VAL A 3 1.31 -25.17 4.36
CA VAL A 3 1.87 -24.26 3.36
C VAL A 3 1.35 -22.87 3.65
N LEU A 4 2.27 -21.95 3.84
CA LEU A 4 1.90 -20.55 4.00
C LEU A 4 1.82 -19.95 2.61
N HIS A 5 0.66 -19.41 2.30
CA HIS A 5 0.46 -18.79 1.00
C HIS A 5 0.97 -17.35 1.07
N GLU A 6 2.27 -17.24 1.01
CA GLU A 6 2.87 -15.91 0.96
C GLU A 6 2.51 -15.26 -0.37
N PRO A 7 2.18 -13.97 -0.36
CA PRO A 7 1.89 -13.28 -1.61
C PRO A 7 3.11 -13.30 -2.51
N GLN A 8 2.86 -13.50 -3.79
CA GLN A 8 3.94 -13.40 -4.77
C GLN A 8 4.32 -11.94 -4.95
N LEU A 9 5.56 -11.72 -5.37
CA LEU A 9 6.07 -10.36 -5.51
C LEU A 9 5.21 -9.54 -6.47
N ASP A 10 4.78 -10.13 -7.57
CA ASP A 10 3.97 -9.40 -8.53
C ASP A 10 2.63 -8.99 -7.94
N THR A 11 2.07 -9.80 -7.05
CA THR A 11 0.83 -9.44 -6.36
C THR A 11 1.06 -8.27 -5.40
N ILE A 12 2.15 -8.31 -4.66
CA ILE A 12 2.49 -7.22 -3.75
C ILE A 12 2.69 -5.92 -4.53
N LEU A 13 3.42 -5.99 -5.64
CA LEU A 13 3.67 -4.80 -6.45
C LEU A 13 2.40 -4.27 -7.08
N MET A 14 1.49 -5.15 -7.49
CA MET A 14 0.21 -4.72 -8.03
C MET A 14 -0.60 -3.96 -6.98
N ILE A 15 -0.62 -4.47 -5.76
CA ILE A 15 -1.37 -3.83 -4.68
C ILE A 15 -0.71 -2.50 -4.31
N GLU A 16 0.60 -2.48 -4.24
CA GLU A 16 1.32 -1.24 -3.95
C GLU A 16 1.00 -0.18 -5.00
N LYS A 17 1.02 -0.56 -6.26
CA LYS A 17 0.71 0.38 -7.34
C LYS A 17 -0.72 0.88 -7.24
N ALA A 18 -1.65 0.01 -6.89
CA ALA A 18 -3.05 0.43 -6.74
C ALA A 18 -3.20 1.47 -5.63
N ILE A 19 -2.44 1.32 -4.55
CA ILE A 19 -2.46 2.30 -3.47
C ILE A 19 -1.87 3.63 -3.95
N MET A 20 -0.76 3.56 -4.66
CA MET A 20 -0.10 4.77 -5.17
C MET A 20 -0.98 5.53 -6.15
N ASP A 21 -1.74 4.80 -6.97
CA ASP A 21 -2.57 5.41 -8.00
C ASP A 21 -3.92 5.86 -7.50
N ALA A 22 -4.31 5.49 -6.29
CA ALA A 22 -5.62 5.86 -5.75
C ALA A 22 -5.67 7.37 -5.53
N GLU A 23 -6.76 7.99 -5.98
CA GLU A 23 -6.92 9.43 -5.82
C GLU A 23 -7.25 9.80 -4.38
N ASP A 24 -8.04 8.97 -3.74
CA ASP A 24 -8.39 9.14 -2.34
C ASP A 24 -7.75 8.03 -1.54
N TYR A 25 -7.73 8.17 -0.23
CA TYR A 25 -7.17 7.15 0.64
C TYR A 25 -8.20 6.04 0.80
N PRO A 26 -7.99 4.87 0.18
CA PRO A 26 -9.00 3.82 0.21
C PRO A 26 -8.98 3.05 1.52
N THR A 27 -10.14 2.54 1.90
CA THR A 27 -10.19 1.52 2.94
C THR A 27 -9.70 0.20 2.34
N ARG A 28 -9.42 -0.79 3.20
CA ARG A 28 -8.99 -2.09 2.71
C ARG A 28 -10.01 -2.68 1.73
N MET A 29 -11.29 -2.60 2.08
CA MET A 29 -12.32 -3.19 1.24
C MET A 29 -12.43 -2.47 -0.10
N GLN A 30 -12.37 -1.15 -0.09
CA GLN A 30 -12.41 -0.37 -1.32
C GLN A 30 -11.23 -0.72 -2.21
N LEU A 31 -10.03 -0.80 -1.64
CA LEU A 31 -8.85 -1.14 -2.40
C LEU A 31 -8.96 -2.54 -2.99
N TRP A 32 -9.38 -3.51 -2.16
CA TRP A 32 -9.50 -4.89 -2.60
C TRP A 32 -10.43 -5.02 -3.79
N ARG A 33 -11.56 -4.32 -3.74
CA ARG A 33 -12.54 -4.38 -4.81
C ARG A 33 -12.09 -3.68 -6.08
N SER A 34 -11.14 -2.77 -5.98
CA SER A 34 -10.66 -1.99 -7.11
C SER A 34 -9.47 -2.61 -7.81
N LEU A 35 -8.94 -3.71 -7.30
CA LEU A 35 -7.74 -4.31 -7.88
C LEU A 35 -8.00 -4.78 -9.30
N PRO A 36 -7.02 -4.61 -10.20
CA PRO A 36 -7.21 -5.02 -11.60
C PRO A 36 -7.29 -6.53 -11.78
N ARG A 37 -6.83 -7.30 -10.80
CA ARG A 37 -6.88 -8.75 -10.82
C ARG A 37 -7.42 -9.23 -9.49
N LYS A 38 -8.24 -10.26 -9.52
CA LYS A 38 -8.81 -10.81 -8.30
C LYS A 38 -7.73 -11.47 -7.45
N VAL A 39 -7.77 -11.17 -6.16
CA VAL A 39 -6.85 -11.74 -5.18
C VAL A 39 -7.70 -12.20 -4.01
N GLN A 40 -7.40 -13.37 -3.48
CA GLN A 40 -8.08 -13.84 -2.28
C GLN A 40 -7.86 -12.84 -1.14
N TYR A 41 -8.88 -12.64 -0.34
CA TYR A 41 -8.80 -11.61 0.70
C TYR A 41 -7.69 -11.90 1.70
N GLN A 42 -7.47 -13.17 2.04
CA GLN A 42 -6.39 -13.51 2.96
C GLN A 42 -5.02 -13.16 2.38
N THR A 43 -4.82 -13.44 1.09
CA THR A 43 -3.59 -13.08 0.41
C THR A 43 -3.41 -11.56 0.37
N PHE A 44 -4.50 -10.85 0.10
CA PHE A 44 -4.51 -9.40 0.08
C PHE A 44 -4.10 -8.83 1.44
N LYS A 45 -4.68 -9.35 2.52
CA LYS A 45 -4.34 -8.88 3.86
C LYS A 45 -2.87 -9.11 4.18
N ARG A 46 -2.34 -10.27 3.80
CA ARG A 46 -0.93 -10.54 4.05
C ARG A 46 -0.02 -9.61 3.26
N ALA A 47 -0.40 -9.28 2.03
CA ALA A 47 0.36 -8.32 1.25
C ALA A 47 0.36 -6.95 1.93
N LEU A 48 -0.79 -6.53 2.46
CA LEU A 48 -0.86 -5.26 3.17
C LEU A 48 0.00 -5.28 4.44
N ASP A 49 -0.02 -6.40 5.17
CA ASP A 49 0.81 -6.54 6.35
C ASP A 49 2.29 -6.40 5.99
N TYR A 50 2.68 -7.01 4.89
CA TYR A 50 4.05 -6.90 4.41
C TYR A 50 4.41 -5.45 4.06
N LEU A 51 3.52 -4.78 3.34
CA LEU A 51 3.76 -3.39 2.94
C LEU A 51 3.83 -2.48 4.17
N GLU A 52 2.98 -2.72 5.15
CA GLU A 52 3.03 -1.92 6.37
C GLU A 52 4.32 -2.18 7.15
N ALA A 53 4.69 -3.45 7.29
CA ALA A 53 5.89 -3.81 8.03
C ALA A 53 7.15 -3.26 7.37
N SER A 54 7.15 -3.10 6.05
CA SER A 54 8.30 -2.55 5.35
C SER A 54 8.26 -1.03 5.23
N GLY A 55 7.29 -0.38 5.85
CA GLY A 55 7.22 1.08 5.86
C GLY A 55 6.67 1.71 4.60
N LYS A 56 6.05 0.90 3.74
CA LYS A 56 5.49 1.42 2.50
C LYS A 56 4.12 2.03 2.67
N ILE A 57 3.35 1.54 3.63
CA ILE A 57 2.01 2.07 3.89
C ILE A 57 1.81 2.23 5.38
N THR A 58 0.83 3.04 5.72
CA THR A 58 0.33 3.16 7.08
C THR A 58 -1.18 3.31 7.02
N TYR A 59 -1.82 3.22 8.17
CA TYR A 59 -3.27 3.37 8.26
C TYR A 59 -3.61 4.59 9.10
N HIS A 60 -4.64 5.29 8.68
CA HIS A 60 -5.19 6.39 9.45
C HIS A 60 -6.71 6.29 9.38
N GLU A 61 -7.33 6.04 10.52
CA GLU A 61 -8.79 5.91 10.63
C GLU A 61 -9.34 4.92 9.60
N GLY A 62 -8.66 3.79 9.42
CA GLY A 62 -9.09 2.74 8.51
C GLY A 62 -8.74 2.96 7.06
N GLU A 63 -8.17 4.10 6.72
CA GLU A 63 -7.76 4.39 5.35
C GLU A 63 -6.29 4.10 5.18
N ILE A 64 -5.92 3.69 3.97
CA ILE A 64 -4.56 3.28 3.65
C ILE A 64 -3.83 4.45 3.00
N LEU A 65 -2.68 4.81 3.57
CA LEU A 65 -1.85 5.88 3.03
C LEU A 65 -0.52 5.30 2.56
N TYR A 66 -0.08 5.72 1.39
CA TYR A 66 1.22 5.27 0.89
C TYR A 66 2.31 6.18 1.44
N THR A 67 3.26 5.57 2.13
CA THR A 67 4.36 6.31 2.76
C THR A 67 5.72 5.85 2.27
N GLY A 68 5.75 5.09 1.17
CA GLY A 68 7.01 4.59 0.64
C GLY A 68 7.92 5.71 0.17
N ALA A 69 9.23 5.43 0.18
CA ALA A 69 10.23 6.45 -0.16
C ALA A 69 10.14 6.92 -1.60
N ASP A 70 9.55 6.12 -2.46
CA ASP A 70 9.43 6.46 -3.88
C ASP A 70 8.20 7.29 -4.19
N ASN A 71 7.43 7.66 -3.18
CA ASN A 71 6.22 8.46 -3.37
C ASN A 71 6.62 9.91 -3.67
N GLU A 72 6.25 10.38 -4.86
CA GLU A 72 6.61 11.75 -5.27
C GLU A 72 6.00 12.80 -4.35
N LYS A 73 4.75 12.60 -3.94
CA LYS A 73 4.11 13.55 -3.06
C LYS A 73 4.83 13.66 -1.74
N LEU A 74 5.28 12.53 -1.20
CA LEU A 74 6.03 12.54 0.04
C LEU A 74 7.36 13.27 -0.15
N ARG A 75 8.03 13.03 -1.27
CA ARG A 75 9.28 13.73 -1.57
C ARG A 75 9.07 15.23 -1.65
N GLU A 76 7.99 15.66 -2.29
CA GLU A 76 7.68 17.07 -2.40
C GLU A 76 7.42 17.69 -1.03
N LEU A 77 6.70 16.99 -0.18
CA LEU A 77 6.42 17.48 1.15
C LEU A 77 7.70 17.61 1.97
N ILE A 78 8.58 16.62 1.87
CA ILE A 78 9.85 16.67 2.56
C ILE A 78 10.70 17.83 2.06
N ALA A 79 10.77 18.00 0.76
CA ALA A 79 11.54 19.09 0.16
C ALA A 79 11.01 20.44 0.60
N THR A 80 9.68 20.59 0.64
CA THR A 80 9.07 21.84 1.08
C THR A 80 9.36 22.11 2.54
N ALA A 81 9.29 21.09 3.38
CA ALA A 81 9.58 21.25 4.80
C ALA A 81 11.02 21.71 5.02
N VAL A 82 11.95 21.12 4.26
CA VAL A 82 13.35 21.51 4.37
C VAL A 82 13.55 22.95 3.97
N LYS A 83 12.86 23.40 2.94
CA LYS A 83 13.00 24.78 2.48
C LYS A 83 12.47 25.80 3.47
N LEU A 84 11.55 25.41 4.31
CA LEU A 84 10.95 26.31 5.26
C LEU A 84 11.83 26.58 6.47
N GLU A 85 12.91 25.87 6.59
CA GLU A 85 13.87 26.14 7.65
C GLU A 85 14.79 27.33 7.26
#